data_9d7ddac8d157fc18d5d9dd91ddeba62b
#
_entry.id   9d7ddac8d157fc18d5d9dd91ddeba62b
#
_cell.length_a   1.000
_cell.length_b   1.000
_cell.length_c   1.000
_cell.angle_alpha   90.00
_cell.angle_beta   90.00
_cell.angle_gamma   90.00
#
_symmetry.space_group_name_H-M   'P 1'
#
loop_
_entity.id
_entity.type
_entity.pdbx_description
1 polymer ?
#
loop_
_entity_poly.entity_id
_entity_poly.type
_entity_poly.pdbx_seq_one_letter_code
_entity_poly.pdbx_strand_id
1 'polypeptide(L)'
;MFAELEKIFGKQKLVAGAMIYQQNDADHNGYILLNGKVELSRRHNNKVIERGVFISSGQVFGVFTSLFNTKARRWTATTVIASEIITIPEKVIDKKIEDMDPFLRYCLFQWYALEHSSKQN
;
A
#
# COMPACT_ATOMS: atom_id res chain seq x y z
N MET A 1 3.80 16.70 -8.52
CA MET A 1 3.22 16.25 -7.24
C MET A 1 4.17 15.36 -6.46
N PHE A 2 4.76 14.35 -7.09
CA PHE A 2 5.61 13.41 -6.37
C PHE A 2 7.07 13.84 -6.22
N ALA A 3 7.48 14.93 -6.88
CA ALA A 3 8.88 15.39 -6.85
C ALA A 3 9.35 15.70 -5.43
N GLU A 4 8.49 16.28 -4.60
CA GLU A 4 8.85 16.58 -3.21
C GLU A 4 9.02 15.33 -2.38
N LEU A 5 8.13 14.35 -2.56
CA LEU A 5 8.20 13.08 -1.85
C LEU A 5 9.42 12.28 -2.28
N GLU A 6 9.72 12.29 -3.58
CA GLU A 6 10.92 11.63 -4.11
C GLU A 6 12.19 12.27 -3.52
N LYS A 7 12.22 13.58 -3.37
CA LYS A 7 13.35 14.29 -2.79
C LYS A 7 13.57 13.91 -1.32
N ILE A 8 12.48 13.71 -0.57
CA ILE A 8 12.55 13.37 0.86
C ILE A 8 12.88 11.89 1.07
N PHE A 9 12.20 11.00 0.37
CA PHE A 9 12.25 9.55 0.61
C PHE A 9 13.07 8.78 -0.41
N GLY A 10 13.43 9.40 -1.52
CA GLY A 10 14.14 8.74 -2.59
C GLY A 10 13.24 7.89 -3.48
N LYS A 11 13.83 7.40 -4.55
CA LYS A 11 13.16 6.56 -5.53
C LYS A 11 13.90 5.24 -5.62
N GLN A 12 13.17 4.13 -5.60
CA GLN A 12 13.73 2.80 -5.74
C GLN A 12 13.31 2.20 -7.08
N LYS A 13 14.28 1.68 -7.81
CA LYS A 13 14.03 0.97 -9.07
C LYS A 13 13.93 -0.51 -8.80
N LEU A 14 12.90 -1.14 -9.34
CA LEU A 14 12.64 -2.57 -9.17
C LEU A 14 12.55 -3.23 -10.53
N VAL A 15 13.14 -4.41 -10.67
CA VAL A 15 12.99 -5.24 -11.87
C VAL A 15 11.59 -5.85 -11.91
N ALA A 16 11.18 -6.35 -13.09
CA ALA A 16 9.95 -7.11 -13.20
C ALA A 16 10.01 -8.36 -12.31
N GLY A 17 8.91 -8.71 -11.68
CA GLY A 17 8.82 -9.88 -10.80
C GLY A 17 9.35 -9.65 -9.39
N ALA A 18 9.69 -8.42 -9.02
CA ALA A 18 10.15 -8.11 -7.67
C ALA A 18 8.97 -8.09 -6.70
N MET A 19 9.14 -8.74 -5.55
CA MET A 19 8.14 -8.73 -4.48
C MET A 19 8.38 -7.52 -3.59
N ILE A 20 7.38 -6.64 -3.50
CA ILE A 20 7.47 -5.44 -2.66
C ILE A 20 7.12 -5.79 -1.21
N TYR A 21 6.03 -6.51 -1.02
CA TYR A 21 5.67 -7.10 0.27
C TYR A 21 4.86 -8.37 0.02
N GLN A 22 4.81 -9.22 1.03
CA GLN A 22 4.15 -10.51 0.97
C GLN A 22 2.95 -10.54 1.91
N GLN A 23 1.91 -11.26 1.50
CA GLN A 23 0.77 -11.54 2.37
C GLN A 23 1.27 -12.11 3.70
N ASN A 24 0.69 -11.64 4.79
CA ASN A 24 1.03 -11.98 6.18
C ASN A 24 2.29 -11.29 6.73
N ASP A 25 2.99 -10.48 5.94
CA ASP A 25 4.09 -9.69 6.48
C ASP A 25 3.58 -8.67 7.50
N ALA A 26 4.41 -8.39 8.48
CA ALA A 26 4.15 -7.37 9.50
C ALA A 26 4.60 -5.97 9.07
N ASP A 27 5.06 -5.82 7.83
CA ASP A 27 5.47 -4.54 7.26
C ASP A 27 4.25 -3.61 7.09
N HIS A 28 4.39 -2.37 7.51
CA HIS A 28 3.35 -1.36 7.43
C HIS A 28 3.77 -0.10 6.67
N ASN A 29 4.80 -0.21 5.84
CA ASN A 29 5.21 0.91 4.99
C ASN A 29 4.13 1.22 3.95
N GLY A 30 4.09 2.47 3.52
CA GLY A 30 3.26 2.86 2.38
C GLY A 30 4.11 3.00 1.14
N TYR A 31 3.49 2.92 -0.02
CA TYR A 31 4.20 2.97 -1.30
C TYR A 31 3.44 3.83 -2.29
N ILE A 32 4.20 4.49 -3.17
CA ILE A 32 3.66 5.21 -4.32
C ILE A 32 4.31 4.61 -5.55
N LEU A 33 3.51 4.18 -6.51
CA LEU A 33 4.02 3.72 -7.79
C LEU A 33 4.21 4.92 -8.69
N LEU A 34 5.48 5.28 -8.94
CA LEU A 34 5.80 6.38 -9.84
C LEU A 34 5.64 5.98 -11.30
N ASN A 35 6.10 4.77 -11.61
CA ASN A 35 6.18 4.28 -12.98
C ASN A 35 6.19 2.76 -12.96
N GLY A 36 5.46 2.13 -13.85
CA GLY A 36 5.42 0.68 -13.93
C GLY A 36 4.04 0.10 -13.68
N LYS A 37 4.02 -1.12 -13.16
CA LYS A 37 2.78 -1.84 -12.88
C LYS A 37 3.02 -2.86 -11.78
N VAL A 38 2.13 -2.88 -10.79
CA VAL A 38 2.19 -3.79 -9.65
C VAL A 38 0.91 -4.61 -9.62
N GLU A 39 1.03 -5.91 -9.39
CA GLU A 39 -0.09 -6.81 -9.22
C GLU A 39 -0.26 -7.17 -7.75
N LEU A 40 -1.49 -7.09 -7.27
CA LEU A 40 -1.86 -7.59 -5.95
C LEU A 40 -2.47 -8.99 -6.12
N SER A 41 -2.03 -9.92 -5.29
CA SER A 41 -2.55 -11.28 -5.27
C SER A 41 -2.73 -11.75 -3.84
N ARG A 42 -3.62 -12.70 -3.65
CA ARG A 42 -3.93 -13.23 -2.32
C ARG A 42 -4.10 -14.73 -2.39
N ARG A 43 -3.60 -15.43 -1.37
CA ARG A 43 -3.67 -16.87 -1.29
C ARG A 43 -4.42 -17.34 -0.05
N HIS A 44 -5.05 -18.49 -0.16
CA HIS A 44 -5.65 -19.20 0.96
C HIS A 44 -5.30 -20.68 0.81
N ASN A 45 -4.70 -21.28 1.86
CA ASN A 45 -4.23 -22.68 1.84
C ASN A 45 -3.33 -22.96 0.63
N ASN A 46 -2.38 -22.05 0.37
CA ASN A 46 -1.42 -22.12 -0.74
C ASN A 46 -2.04 -22.06 -2.14
N LYS A 47 -3.33 -21.75 -2.25
CA LYS A 47 -3.99 -21.53 -3.53
C LYS A 47 -4.22 -20.06 -3.76
N VAL A 48 -3.96 -19.59 -4.97
CA VAL A 48 -4.26 -18.21 -5.36
C VAL A 48 -5.77 -18.07 -5.45
N ILE A 49 -6.36 -17.22 -4.59
CA ILE A 49 -7.80 -16.99 -4.58
C ILE A 49 -8.19 -15.69 -5.27
N GLU A 50 -7.28 -14.73 -5.32
CA GLU A 50 -7.48 -13.48 -6.03
C GLU A 50 -6.19 -13.04 -6.70
N ARG A 51 -6.30 -12.56 -7.93
CA ARG A 51 -5.22 -11.95 -8.68
C ARG A 51 -5.82 -11.05 -9.76
N GLY A 52 -4.97 -10.33 -10.49
CA GLY A 52 -5.44 -9.40 -11.51
C GLY A 52 -5.93 -8.08 -10.96
N VAL A 53 -5.62 -7.79 -9.69
CA VAL A 53 -5.82 -6.47 -9.11
C VAL A 53 -4.53 -5.69 -9.32
N PHE A 54 -4.59 -4.61 -10.08
CA PHE A 54 -3.39 -3.89 -10.50
C PHE A 54 -3.32 -2.49 -9.92
N ILE A 55 -2.10 -2.09 -9.56
CA ILE A 55 -1.75 -0.73 -9.18
C ILE A 55 -1.10 -0.09 -10.40
N SER A 56 -1.58 1.10 -10.76
CA SER A 56 -1.10 1.87 -11.89
C SER A 56 -0.26 3.06 -11.44
N SER A 57 0.48 3.65 -12.36
CA SER A 57 1.34 4.80 -12.08
C SER A 57 0.56 5.93 -11.41
N GLY A 58 1.13 6.51 -10.37
CA GLY A 58 0.52 7.57 -9.58
C GLY A 58 -0.33 7.10 -8.42
N GLN A 59 -0.56 5.80 -8.28
CA GLN A 59 -1.39 5.29 -7.20
C GLN A 59 -0.58 4.97 -5.95
N VAL A 60 -1.21 5.17 -4.80
CA VAL A 60 -0.69 4.84 -3.48
C VAL A 60 -1.19 3.45 -3.11
N PHE A 61 -0.33 2.62 -2.52
CA PHE A 61 -0.72 1.29 -2.07
C PHE A 61 0.01 0.90 -0.80
N GLY A 62 -0.52 -0.09 -0.10
CA GLY A 62 0.07 -0.63 1.11
C GLY A 62 -0.12 0.23 2.36
N VAL A 63 -0.73 1.39 2.25
CA VAL A 63 -0.85 2.35 3.35
C VAL A 63 -1.93 1.96 4.37
N PHE A 64 -2.91 1.14 3.98
CA PHE A 64 -4.04 0.82 4.84
C PHE A 64 -3.67 0.04 6.10
N THR A 65 -2.62 -0.76 6.04
CA THR A 65 -2.16 -1.51 7.22
C THR A 65 -1.74 -0.57 8.35
N SER A 66 -1.09 0.55 8.03
CA SER A 66 -0.73 1.57 9.00
C SER A 66 -1.93 2.42 9.41
N LEU A 67 -2.70 2.91 8.42
CA LEU A 67 -3.82 3.81 8.69
C LEU A 67 -4.87 3.19 9.59
N PHE A 68 -5.13 1.90 9.44
CA PHE A 68 -6.22 1.23 10.14
C PHE A 68 -5.75 0.15 11.10
N ASN A 69 -4.46 0.17 11.42
CA ASN A 69 -3.86 -0.67 12.46
C ASN A 69 -4.15 -2.17 12.27
N THR A 70 -4.10 -2.64 11.04
CA THR A 70 -4.24 -4.07 10.75
C THR A 70 -2.92 -4.76 11.08
N LYS A 71 -2.97 -6.01 11.54
CA LYS A 71 -1.80 -6.71 12.05
C LYS A 71 -0.84 -7.20 10.97
N ALA A 72 -1.36 -7.50 9.79
CA ALA A 72 -0.56 -8.10 8.73
C ALA A 72 -1.08 -7.73 7.35
N ARG A 73 -0.22 -7.84 6.36
CA ARG A 73 -0.58 -7.63 4.96
C ARG A 73 -1.61 -8.65 4.51
N ARG A 74 -2.66 -8.18 3.86
CA ARG A 74 -3.69 -9.06 3.29
C ARG A 74 -3.35 -9.53 1.89
N TRP A 75 -2.45 -8.82 1.21
CA TRP A 75 -2.10 -9.05 -0.19
C TRP A 75 -0.60 -9.15 -0.35
N THR A 76 -0.18 -9.85 -1.41
CA THR A 76 1.20 -9.82 -1.90
C THR A 76 1.25 -8.81 -3.05
N ALA A 77 2.25 -7.92 -3.02
CA ALA A 77 2.46 -6.93 -4.08
C ALA A 77 3.72 -7.28 -4.86
N THR A 78 3.58 -7.50 -6.16
CA THR A 78 4.68 -7.92 -7.04
C THR A 78 4.68 -7.06 -8.29
N THR A 79 5.85 -6.61 -8.72
CA THR A 79 5.97 -5.84 -9.97
C THR A 79 5.70 -6.74 -11.17
N VAL A 80 4.92 -6.25 -12.13
CA VAL A 80 4.64 -6.94 -13.39
C VAL A 80 5.72 -6.61 -14.42
N ILE A 81 6.15 -5.36 -14.44
CA ILE A 81 7.21 -4.85 -15.30
C ILE A 81 8.22 -4.10 -14.45
N ALA A 82 9.35 -3.70 -15.04
CA ALA A 82 10.30 -2.83 -14.35
C ALA A 82 9.56 -1.59 -13.85
N SER A 83 9.74 -1.25 -12.58
CA SER A 83 8.93 -0.23 -11.91
C SER A 83 9.80 0.66 -11.04
N GLU A 84 9.26 1.85 -10.73
CA GLU A 84 9.90 2.78 -9.82
C GLU A 84 8.90 3.14 -8.73
N ILE A 85 9.32 3.03 -7.47
CA ILE A 85 8.45 3.30 -6.32
C ILE A 85 9.12 4.26 -5.34
N ILE A 86 8.27 4.94 -4.55
CA ILE A 86 8.70 5.65 -3.34
C ILE A 86 8.18 4.85 -2.16
N THR A 87 9.03 4.57 -1.18
CA THR A 87 8.64 3.91 0.07
C THR A 87 8.50 4.97 1.16
N ILE A 88 7.34 5.00 1.80
CA ILE A 88 7.08 5.87 2.94
C ILE A 88 7.18 5.01 4.20
N PRO A 89 8.16 5.24 5.07
CA PRO A 89 8.35 4.42 6.27
C PRO A 89 7.13 4.45 7.18
N GLU A 90 6.85 3.33 7.82
CA GLU A 90 5.76 3.19 8.78
C GLU A 90 5.76 4.29 9.84
N LYS A 91 6.92 4.60 10.42
CA LYS A 91 7.04 5.62 11.47
C LYS A 91 6.60 7.00 10.98
N VAL A 92 6.87 7.31 9.72
CA VAL A 92 6.46 8.59 9.12
C VAL A 92 4.94 8.63 8.98
N ILE A 93 4.35 7.53 8.52
CA ILE A 93 2.90 7.43 8.38
C ILE A 93 2.23 7.57 9.75
N ASP A 94 2.71 6.83 10.75
CA ASP A 94 2.17 6.87 12.10
C ASP A 94 2.19 8.28 12.68
N LYS A 95 3.30 9.00 12.49
CA LYS A 95 3.43 10.37 12.95
C LYS A 95 2.44 11.31 12.26
N LYS A 96 2.25 11.14 10.95
CA LYS A 96 1.28 11.94 10.20
C LYS A 96 -0.15 11.68 10.66
N ILE A 97 -0.48 10.43 11.00
CA ILE A 97 -1.79 10.08 11.53
C ILE A 97 -2.01 10.73 12.91
N GLU A 98 -1.01 10.65 13.79
CA GLU A 98 -1.08 11.28 15.10
C GLU A 98 -1.29 12.79 15.01
N ASP A 99 -0.62 13.43 14.07
CA ASP A 99 -0.68 14.89 13.88
C ASP A 99 -1.88 15.34 13.05
N MET A 100 -2.65 14.39 12.52
CA MET A 100 -3.81 14.70 11.68
C MET A 100 -4.92 15.34 12.52
N ASP A 101 -5.59 16.32 11.93
CA ASP A 101 -6.80 16.91 12.53
C ASP A 101 -7.78 15.79 12.92
N PRO A 102 -8.31 15.81 14.17
CA PRO A 102 -9.23 14.76 14.63
C PRO A 102 -10.47 14.57 13.76
N PHE A 103 -11.02 15.64 13.21
CA PHE A 103 -12.18 15.54 12.32
C PHE A 103 -11.83 14.84 11.02
N LEU A 104 -10.70 15.22 10.41
CA LEU A 104 -10.25 14.57 9.17
C LEU A 104 -9.92 13.12 9.40
N ARG A 105 -9.31 12.78 10.52
CA ARG A 105 -9.02 11.38 10.87
C ARG A 105 -10.30 10.56 11.00
N TYR A 106 -11.32 11.14 11.62
CA TYR A 106 -12.64 10.51 11.72
C TYR A 106 -13.25 10.28 10.35
N CYS A 107 -13.20 11.27 9.47
CA CYS A 107 -13.69 11.16 8.10
C CYS A 107 -12.99 10.03 7.34
N LEU A 108 -11.67 9.95 7.46
CA LEU A 108 -10.88 8.93 6.80
C LEU A 108 -11.30 7.52 7.25
N PHE A 109 -11.48 7.33 8.56
CA PHE A 109 -11.89 6.03 9.11
C PHE A 109 -13.32 5.68 8.70
N GLN A 110 -14.21 6.66 8.64
CA GLN A 110 -15.58 6.45 8.18
C GLN A 110 -15.63 6.03 6.72
N TRP A 111 -14.86 6.70 5.86
CA TRP A 111 -14.78 6.34 4.45
C TRP A 111 -14.23 4.93 4.26
N TYR A 112 -13.20 4.58 5.00
CA TYR A 112 -12.65 3.23 4.95
C TYR A 112 -13.70 2.19 5.36
N ALA A 113 -14.44 2.43 6.44
CA ALA A 113 -15.46 1.51 6.92
C ALA A 113 -16.58 1.32 5.88
N LEU A 114 -17.02 2.40 5.23
CA LEU A 114 -18.03 2.33 4.17
C LEU A 114 -17.54 1.54 2.97
N GLU A 115 -16.30 1.78 2.54
CA GLU A 115 -15.71 1.08 1.40
C GLU A 115 -15.55 -0.41 1.66
N HIS A 116 -15.18 -0.80 2.88
CA HIS A 116 -14.80 -2.18 3.18
C HIS A 116 -15.92 -3.01 3.80
N SER A 117 -16.96 -2.39 4.34
CA SER A 117 -18.07 -3.13 4.95
C SER A 117 -18.85 -3.96 3.91
N SER A 118 -18.98 -3.46 2.69
CA SER A 118 -19.67 -4.16 1.60
C SER A 118 -18.82 -5.24 0.93
N LYS A 119 -17.51 -5.25 1.18
CA LYS A 119 -16.56 -6.18 0.57
C LYS A 119 -16.17 -7.35 1.45
N GLN A 120 -16.66 -7.38 2.68
CA GLN A 120 -16.33 -8.43 3.65
C GLN A 120 -17.29 -9.62 3.61
N ASN A 121 -18.26 -9.57 2.77
CA ASN A 121 -19.23 -10.63 2.64
C ASN A 121 -18.85 -11.65 1.58
#